data_2839818609ce4798a6c41cd45738c761
#
_entry.id   2839818609ce4798a6c41cd45738c761
#
_cell.length_a   1.000
_cell.length_b   1.000
_cell.length_c   1.000
_cell.angle_alpha   90.00
_cell.angle_beta   90.00
_cell.angle_gamma   90.00
#
_symmetry.space_group_name_H-M   'P 1'
#
loop_
_entity.id
_entity.type
_entity.pdbx_description
1 polymer ?
#
loop_
_entity_poly.entity_id
_entity_poly.type
_entity_poly.pdbx_seq_one_letter_code
_entity_poly.pdbx_strand_id
1 'polypeptide(L)'
;MEICDFYLEDLKTKFRKINPEEYYLSYSGGKDSHLLYWFIKEYAKIDGIKIVGINTYMEHPEIRERIEKYSDIVLMPTMKPFEIKEKYGIPCFSKIQDDFIDRYQRGSRCKSVLERIKSRQFVGRDGKIHNSSFSLNKKARELLLSGKLHKISPKCCKYLKKEPAKKYEKESGLKAILGVRGSEGAMRRSQYTSCFTKDKKFTPLWDLTDEIENAIYEKYNIELPKVYEHIERTGCMGCPYGHYKHDTEKELALLNEAQRHFVCSYFKESYEVLNIKGE
;
A
#
# COMPACT_ATOMS: atom_id res chain seq x y z
N MET A 1 5.91 28.17 19.09
CA MET A 1 6.20 27.22 18.00
C MET A 1 5.10 26.18 18.02
N GLU A 2 4.38 26.03 16.93
CA GLU A 2 3.29 25.06 16.82
C GLU A 2 3.83 23.63 16.74
N ILE A 3 2.99 22.64 17.06
CA ILE A 3 3.39 21.24 17.07
C ILE A 3 3.94 20.76 15.72
N CYS A 4 3.38 21.29 14.61
CA CYS A 4 3.84 20.99 13.26
C CYS A 4 5.25 21.53 12.98
N ASP A 5 5.61 22.72 13.48
CA ASP A 5 6.95 23.27 13.32
C ASP A 5 7.98 22.46 14.10
N PHE A 6 7.61 22.06 15.34
CA PHE A 6 8.47 21.21 16.15
C PHE A 6 8.75 19.87 15.44
N TYR A 7 7.70 19.26 14.86
CA TYR A 7 7.87 18.01 14.11
C TYR A 7 8.76 18.19 12.87
N LEU A 8 8.65 19.31 12.15
CA LEU A 8 9.49 19.57 10.97
C LEU A 8 10.97 19.78 11.35
N GLU A 9 11.25 20.39 12.48
CA GLU A 9 12.65 20.52 12.98
C GLU A 9 13.20 19.15 13.45
N ASP A 10 12.38 18.31 14.08
CA ASP A 10 12.76 16.92 14.38
C ASP A 10 13.01 16.14 13.08
N LEU A 11 12.18 16.32 12.07
CA LEU A 11 12.35 15.69 10.76
C LEU A 11 13.69 16.13 10.11
N LYS A 12 14.08 17.40 10.18
CA LYS A 12 15.43 17.85 9.76
C LYS A 12 16.53 17.09 10.51
N THR A 13 16.36 16.92 11.82
CA THR A 13 17.33 16.19 12.64
C THR A 13 17.41 14.71 12.27
N LYS A 14 16.28 14.09 11.91
CA LYS A 14 16.25 12.72 11.36
C LYS A 14 17.02 12.63 10.03
N PHE A 15 16.83 13.59 9.11
CA PHE A 15 17.54 13.62 7.82
C PHE A 15 19.04 13.84 7.93
N ARG A 16 19.53 14.54 8.96
CA ARG A 16 20.98 14.67 9.22
C ARG A 16 21.69 13.32 9.52
N LYS A 17 20.93 12.24 9.78
CA LYS A 17 21.47 10.91 10.06
C LYS A 17 21.78 10.08 8.81
N ILE A 18 21.47 10.59 7.64
CA ILE A 18 21.71 9.91 6.36
C ILE A 18 22.63 10.74 5.46
N ASN A 19 23.35 10.05 4.56
CA ASN A 19 23.98 10.69 3.42
C ASN A 19 22.94 10.75 2.28
N PRO A 20 22.48 11.94 1.84
CA PRO A 20 21.46 12.07 0.80
C PRO A 20 21.77 11.30 -0.50
N GLU A 21 23.04 11.25 -0.90
CA GLU A 21 23.47 10.59 -2.13
C GLU A 21 23.35 9.06 -2.11
N GLU A 22 23.16 8.46 -0.92
CA GLU A 22 22.95 7.01 -0.76
C GLU A 22 21.46 6.63 -0.78
N TYR A 23 20.56 7.62 -0.87
CA TYR A 23 19.13 7.39 -0.75
C TYR A 23 18.34 7.95 -1.92
N TYR A 24 17.17 7.39 -2.14
CA TYR A 24 16.15 7.92 -3.04
C TYR A 24 14.80 7.97 -2.31
N LEU A 25 13.95 8.93 -2.62
CA LEU A 25 12.57 8.93 -2.17
C LEU A 25 11.73 7.97 -3.02
N SER A 26 11.17 6.92 -2.41
CA SER A 26 10.17 6.07 -3.06
C SER A 26 8.82 6.80 -3.08
N TYR A 27 8.57 7.48 -4.19
CA TYR A 27 7.44 8.39 -4.35
C TYR A 27 6.22 7.67 -4.94
N SER A 28 5.13 7.62 -4.19
CA SER A 28 3.88 6.97 -4.61
C SER A 28 2.80 7.92 -5.08
N GLY A 29 3.07 9.25 -5.09
CA GLY A 29 2.07 10.29 -5.37
C GLY A 29 1.05 10.51 -4.25
N GLY A 30 0.99 9.62 -3.27
CA GLY A 30 0.09 9.69 -2.12
C GLY A 30 0.57 10.69 -1.06
N LYS A 31 -0.32 10.99 -0.11
CA LYS A 31 -0.16 12.01 0.93
C LYS A 31 1.19 11.92 1.65
N ASP A 32 1.49 10.81 2.31
CA ASP A 32 2.73 10.65 3.09
C ASP A 32 4.01 10.83 2.24
N SER A 33 4.05 10.27 1.03
CA SER A 33 5.21 10.41 0.15
C SER A 33 5.34 11.80 -0.43
N HIS A 34 4.24 12.52 -0.60
CA HIS A 34 4.26 13.91 -1.06
C HIS A 34 4.70 14.87 0.04
N LEU A 35 4.33 14.62 1.29
CA LEU A 35 4.87 15.35 2.43
C LEU A 35 6.40 15.25 2.47
N LEU A 36 6.96 14.04 2.24
CA LEU A 36 8.41 13.87 2.15
C LEU A 36 9.02 14.59 0.94
N TYR A 37 8.37 14.54 -0.21
CA TYR A 37 8.80 15.30 -1.40
C TYR A 37 8.88 16.79 -1.09
N TRP A 38 7.78 17.38 -0.58
CA TRP A 38 7.70 18.78 -0.19
C TRP A 38 8.76 19.13 0.86
N PHE A 39 8.91 18.32 1.89
CA PHE A 39 9.91 18.52 2.91
C PHE A 39 11.34 18.55 2.33
N ILE A 40 11.70 17.59 1.49
CA ILE A 40 13.02 17.47 0.88
C ILE A 40 13.30 18.63 -0.08
N LYS A 41 12.36 18.94 -0.98
CA LYS A 41 12.59 19.87 -2.10
C LYS A 41 12.31 21.33 -1.74
N GLU A 42 11.27 21.59 -0.94
CA GLU A 42 10.77 22.94 -0.69
C GLU A 42 11.11 23.46 0.70
N TYR A 43 10.92 22.65 1.74
CA TYR A 43 11.12 23.09 3.11
C TYR A 43 12.58 23.03 3.57
N ALA A 44 13.20 21.86 3.51
CA ALA A 44 14.56 21.63 3.98
C ALA A 44 15.64 21.81 2.89
N LYS A 45 15.23 21.82 1.61
CA LYS A 45 16.08 21.99 0.42
C LYS A 45 17.31 21.06 0.45
N ILE A 46 17.04 19.76 0.59
CA ILE A 46 18.07 18.72 0.66
C ILE A 46 18.39 18.26 -0.75
N ASP A 47 19.62 18.52 -1.18
CA ASP A 47 20.13 18.08 -2.47
C ASP A 47 20.57 16.60 -2.44
N GLY A 48 20.79 16.01 -3.61
CA GLY A 48 21.33 14.65 -3.76
C GLY A 48 20.27 13.52 -3.72
N ILE A 49 19.07 13.76 -3.14
CA ILE A 49 18.01 12.76 -3.08
C ILE A 49 17.23 12.73 -4.40
N LYS A 50 17.30 11.60 -5.12
CA LYS A 50 16.47 11.34 -6.30
C LYS A 50 15.04 10.98 -5.90
N ILE A 51 14.06 11.44 -6.67
CA ILE A 51 12.65 11.13 -6.51
C ILE A 51 12.29 10.04 -7.52
N VAL A 52 11.90 8.85 -7.03
CA VAL A 52 11.62 7.70 -7.90
C VAL A 52 10.19 7.24 -7.70
N GLY A 53 9.38 7.42 -8.72
CA GLY A 53 7.99 6.97 -8.79
C GLY A 53 7.86 5.60 -9.46
N ILE A 54 6.69 4.99 -9.32
CA ILE A 54 6.34 3.74 -10.02
C ILE A 54 4.95 3.92 -10.62
N ASN A 55 4.83 3.83 -11.95
CA ASN A 55 3.54 3.77 -12.62
C ASN A 55 3.10 2.31 -12.74
N THR A 56 2.13 1.89 -11.94
CA THR A 56 1.63 0.51 -11.91
C THR A 56 0.48 0.26 -12.90
N TYR A 57 0.06 1.26 -13.64
CA TYR A 57 -1.15 1.31 -14.48
C TYR A 57 -2.46 1.31 -13.68
N MET A 58 -2.41 1.26 -12.37
CA MET A 58 -3.57 1.09 -11.48
C MET A 58 -3.78 2.29 -10.54
N GLU A 59 -2.98 3.35 -10.66
CA GLU A 59 -3.15 4.58 -9.88
C GLU A 59 -4.36 5.39 -10.35
N HIS A 60 -5.00 6.10 -9.41
CA HIS A 60 -5.92 7.19 -9.75
C HIS A 60 -5.23 8.22 -10.65
N PRO A 61 -5.95 8.82 -11.62
CA PRO A 61 -5.35 9.77 -12.57
C PRO A 61 -4.51 10.86 -11.91
N GLU A 62 -5.08 11.55 -10.92
CA GLU A 62 -4.38 12.62 -10.20
C GLU A 62 -3.10 12.13 -9.49
N ILE A 63 -3.11 10.91 -8.99
CA ILE A 63 -1.93 10.28 -8.38
C ILE A 63 -0.89 9.97 -9.44
N ARG A 64 -1.30 9.48 -10.62
CA ARG A 64 -0.40 9.21 -11.74
C ARG A 64 0.23 10.50 -12.25
N GLU A 65 -0.56 11.56 -12.45
CA GLU A 65 -0.06 12.88 -12.86
C GLU A 65 0.98 13.42 -11.87
N ARG A 66 0.74 13.24 -10.56
CA ARG A 66 1.72 13.61 -9.54
C ARG A 66 3.00 12.79 -9.63
N ILE A 67 2.90 11.47 -9.85
CA ILE A 67 4.06 10.61 -10.04
C ILE A 67 4.88 11.10 -11.24
N GLU A 68 4.23 11.37 -12.36
CA GLU A 68 4.88 11.84 -13.58
C GLU A 68 5.49 13.24 -13.41
N LYS A 69 4.79 14.15 -12.72
CA LYS A 69 5.22 15.54 -12.50
C LYS A 69 6.41 15.68 -11.54
N TYR A 70 6.41 14.89 -10.44
CA TYR A 70 7.33 15.11 -9.33
C TYR A 70 8.46 14.09 -9.23
N SER A 71 8.47 13.05 -10.07
CA SER A 71 9.55 12.06 -10.07
C SER A 71 10.64 12.40 -11.07
N ASP A 72 11.90 12.26 -10.63
CA ASP A 72 13.06 12.32 -11.55
C ASP A 72 13.13 11.07 -12.44
N ILE A 73 12.64 9.92 -11.91
CA ILE A 73 12.61 8.64 -12.59
C ILE A 73 11.25 7.97 -12.33
N VAL A 74 10.59 7.49 -13.39
CA VAL A 74 9.37 6.69 -13.28
C VAL A 74 9.66 5.26 -13.69
N LEU A 75 9.57 4.34 -12.75
CA LEU A 75 9.76 2.91 -12.98
C LEU A 75 8.48 2.27 -13.51
N MET A 76 8.65 1.28 -14.38
CA MET A 76 7.56 0.49 -14.93
C MET A 76 7.62 -0.96 -14.42
N PRO A 77 6.47 -1.61 -14.15
CA PRO A 77 6.42 -3.03 -13.80
C PRO A 77 6.93 -3.91 -14.93
N THR A 78 7.51 -5.04 -14.56
CA THR A 78 7.95 -6.07 -15.52
C THR A 78 6.80 -6.87 -16.12
N MET A 79 5.63 -6.85 -15.47
CA MET A 79 4.40 -7.51 -15.92
C MET A 79 3.24 -6.54 -15.86
N LYS A 80 2.37 -6.57 -16.88
CA LYS A 80 1.13 -5.78 -16.90
C LYS A 80 0.06 -6.40 -15.98
N PRO A 81 -0.94 -5.61 -15.50
CA PRO A 81 -1.98 -6.10 -14.61
C PRO A 81 -2.67 -7.38 -15.11
N PHE A 82 -3.11 -7.44 -16.37
CA PHE A 82 -3.80 -8.61 -16.93
C PHE A 82 -2.92 -9.86 -17.03
N GLU A 83 -1.64 -9.71 -17.34
CA GLU A 83 -0.66 -10.83 -17.31
C GLU A 83 -0.53 -11.42 -15.89
N ILE A 84 -0.57 -10.55 -14.88
CA ILE A 84 -0.55 -10.98 -13.47
C ILE A 84 -1.85 -11.69 -13.11
N LYS A 85 -3.01 -11.14 -13.54
CA LYS A 85 -4.34 -11.77 -13.34
C LYS A 85 -4.36 -13.17 -13.92
N GLU A 86 -3.97 -13.33 -15.16
CA GLU A 86 -3.95 -14.62 -15.85
C GLU A 86 -3.02 -15.62 -15.16
N LYS A 87 -1.80 -15.21 -14.86
CA LYS A 87 -0.76 -16.08 -14.31
C LYS A 87 -1.00 -16.45 -12.86
N TYR A 88 -1.41 -15.50 -12.02
CA TYR A 88 -1.46 -15.65 -10.56
C TYR A 88 -2.84 -15.50 -9.95
N GLY A 89 -3.77 -14.85 -10.62
CA GLY A 89 -5.05 -14.43 -10.06
C GLY A 89 -5.03 -13.00 -9.50
N ILE A 90 -6.12 -12.63 -8.85
CA ILE A 90 -6.39 -11.26 -8.35
C ILE A 90 -6.60 -11.23 -6.84
N PRO A 91 -6.41 -10.07 -6.18
CA PRO A 91 -6.70 -9.90 -4.77
C PRO A 91 -8.21 -9.94 -4.49
N CYS A 92 -8.61 -10.40 -3.30
CA CYS A 92 -10.01 -10.45 -2.90
C CYS A 92 -10.24 -10.04 -1.44
N PHE A 93 -9.83 -10.84 -0.46
CA PHE A 93 -10.18 -10.62 0.96
C PHE A 93 -9.19 -9.72 1.71
N SER A 94 -7.97 -10.20 1.88
CA SER A 94 -6.87 -9.44 2.46
C SER A 94 -5.55 -10.09 2.06
N LYS A 95 -4.45 -9.33 2.12
CA LYS A 95 -3.12 -9.86 1.73
C LYS A 95 -2.74 -11.14 2.45
N ILE A 96 -3.11 -11.27 3.73
CA ILE A 96 -2.79 -12.46 4.53
C ILE A 96 -3.68 -13.62 4.13
N GLN A 97 -5.00 -13.41 4.05
CA GLN A 97 -5.91 -14.46 3.64
C GLN A 97 -5.61 -14.94 2.23
N ASP A 98 -5.40 -14.01 1.31
CA ASP A 98 -5.11 -14.31 -0.09
C ASP A 98 -3.78 -15.06 -0.28
N ASP A 99 -2.77 -14.81 0.58
CA ASP A 99 -1.54 -15.61 0.54
C ASP A 99 -1.79 -17.09 0.90
N PHE A 100 -2.61 -17.35 1.92
CA PHE A 100 -2.98 -18.73 2.28
C PHE A 100 -3.85 -19.38 1.21
N ILE A 101 -4.78 -18.64 0.61
CA ILE A 101 -5.63 -19.12 -0.48
C ILE A 101 -4.77 -19.45 -1.71
N ASP A 102 -3.90 -18.55 -2.14
CA ASP A 102 -2.97 -18.77 -3.25
C ASP A 102 -2.11 -20.03 -3.04
N ARG A 103 -1.54 -20.18 -1.85
CA ARG A 103 -0.74 -21.36 -1.51
C ARG A 103 -1.57 -22.64 -1.55
N TYR A 104 -2.79 -22.64 -1.01
CA TYR A 104 -3.68 -23.78 -1.05
C TYR A 104 -4.14 -24.12 -2.48
N GLN A 105 -4.53 -23.14 -3.27
CA GLN A 105 -4.93 -23.32 -4.67
C GLN A 105 -3.78 -23.87 -5.53
N ARG A 106 -2.54 -23.52 -5.21
CA ARG A 106 -1.33 -24.07 -5.84
C ARG A 106 -0.89 -25.45 -5.31
N GLY A 107 -1.71 -26.10 -4.50
CA GLY A 107 -1.48 -27.46 -4.00
C GLY A 107 -0.71 -27.56 -2.67
N SER A 108 -0.36 -26.45 -2.01
CA SER A 108 0.29 -26.52 -0.70
C SER A 108 -0.65 -27.10 0.36
N ARG A 109 -0.17 -28.12 1.08
CA ARG A 109 -0.88 -28.78 2.18
C ARG A 109 -0.06 -28.77 3.48
N CYS A 110 0.88 -27.84 3.61
CA CYS A 110 1.69 -27.73 4.81
C CYS A 110 0.82 -27.35 6.02
N LYS A 111 1.26 -27.73 7.23
CA LYS A 111 0.54 -27.53 8.50
C LYS A 111 0.03 -26.10 8.65
N SER A 112 0.86 -25.08 8.39
CA SER A 112 0.48 -23.68 8.54
C SER A 112 -0.67 -23.24 7.63
N VAL A 113 -0.76 -23.79 6.39
CA VAL A 113 -1.86 -23.52 5.47
C VAL A 113 -3.13 -24.24 5.93
N LEU A 114 -3.03 -25.52 6.27
CA LEU A 114 -4.19 -26.34 6.68
C LEU A 114 -4.84 -25.82 7.97
N GLU A 115 -4.05 -25.43 8.96
CA GLU A 115 -4.58 -24.85 10.21
C GLU A 115 -5.29 -23.52 9.97
N ARG A 116 -4.78 -22.66 9.08
CA ARG A 116 -5.44 -21.40 8.74
C ARG A 116 -6.78 -21.60 8.02
N ILE A 117 -6.93 -22.69 7.30
CA ILE A 117 -8.18 -23.04 6.64
C ILE A 117 -9.16 -23.72 7.60
N LYS A 118 -8.66 -24.59 8.50
CA LYS A 118 -9.51 -25.39 9.40
C LYS A 118 -10.01 -24.62 10.61
N SER A 119 -9.17 -23.84 11.26
CA SER A 119 -9.51 -23.20 12.54
C SER A 119 -9.44 -21.69 12.45
N ARG A 120 -10.47 -21.04 12.98
CA ARG A 120 -10.53 -19.57 13.15
C ARG A 120 -10.33 -19.14 14.57
N GLN A 121 -10.50 -20.08 15.52
CA GLN A 121 -10.57 -19.78 16.94
C GLN A 121 -9.39 -20.40 17.67
N PHE A 122 -8.92 -19.70 18.68
CA PHE A 122 -7.92 -20.19 19.61
C PHE A 122 -8.27 -19.70 21.01
N VAL A 123 -7.85 -20.45 22.02
CA VAL A 123 -7.98 -20.03 23.40
C VAL A 123 -6.82 -19.09 23.73
N GLY A 124 -7.14 -17.85 24.12
CA GLY A 124 -6.16 -16.87 24.54
C GLY A 124 -5.56 -17.18 25.91
N ARG A 125 -4.55 -16.41 26.31
CA ARG A 125 -3.95 -16.50 27.66
C ARG A 125 -4.93 -16.15 28.77
N ASP A 126 -6.00 -15.45 28.46
CA ASP A 126 -7.12 -15.09 29.32
C ASP A 126 -8.18 -16.20 29.46
N GLY A 127 -7.93 -17.38 28.87
CA GLY A 127 -8.86 -18.51 28.85
C GLY A 127 -10.06 -18.34 27.92
N LYS A 128 -10.17 -17.22 27.20
CA LYS A 128 -11.31 -16.94 26.32
C LYS A 128 -11.02 -17.41 24.89
N ILE A 129 -12.09 -17.72 24.15
CA ILE A 129 -12.01 -18.07 22.74
C ILE A 129 -11.88 -16.79 21.90
N HIS A 130 -10.79 -16.66 21.17
CA HIS A 130 -10.50 -15.57 20.25
C HIS A 130 -10.52 -16.01 18.79
N ASN A 131 -10.95 -15.13 17.91
CA ASN A 131 -10.82 -15.33 16.47
C ASN A 131 -9.41 -14.91 16.02
N SER A 132 -8.73 -15.77 15.28
CA SER A 132 -7.45 -15.42 14.68
C SER A 132 -7.65 -14.47 13.50
N SER A 133 -7.04 -13.29 13.54
CA SER A 133 -7.00 -12.35 12.40
C SER A 133 -6.29 -12.92 11.18
N PHE A 134 -5.49 -13.96 11.35
CA PHE A 134 -4.77 -14.64 10.28
C PHE A 134 -5.55 -15.78 9.63
N SER A 135 -6.66 -16.23 10.23
CA SER A 135 -7.50 -17.30 9.68
C SER A 135 -8.37 -16.79 8.54
N LEU A 136 -8.76 -17.69 7.65
CA LEU A 136 -9.75 -17.35 6.63
C LEU A 136 -11.11 -17.02 7.28
N ASN A 137 -11.77 -15.99 6.76
CA ASN A 137 -13.15 -15.72 7.15
C ASN A 137 -14.09 -16.85 6.66
N LYS A 138 -15.30 -16.92 7.21
CA LYS A 138 -16.26 -18.01 6.90
C LYS A 138 -16.53 -18.11 5.39
N LYS A 139 -16.83 -16.99 4.72
CA LYS A 139 -17.14 -16.93 3.28
C LYS A 139 -15.95 -17.42 2.44
N ALA A 140 -14.74 -16.91 2.71
CA ALA A 140 -13.53 -17.31 2.00
C ALA A 140 -13.28 -18.82 2.12
N ARG A 141 -13.43 -19.37 3.33
CA ARG A 141 -13.24 -20.81 3.59
C ARG A 141 -14.25 -21.66 2.87
N GLU A 142 -15.55 -21.33 2.94
CA GLU A 142 -16.63 -22.08 2.29
C GLU A 142 -16.44 -22.11 0.77
N LEU A 143 -16.17 -20.95 0.16
CA LEU A 143 -15.92 -20.85 -1.27
C LEU A 143 -14.66 -21.61 -1.70
N LEU A 144 -13.58 -21.53 -0.92
CA LEU A 144 -12.33 -22.24 -1.21
C LEU A 144 -12.52 -23.75 -1.17
N LEU A 145 -13.16 -24.27 -0.12
CA LEU A 145 -13.36 -25.70 0.07
C LEU A 145 -14.40 -26.30 -0.90
N SER A 146 -15.39 -25.52 -1.34
CA SER A 146 -16.34 -25.93 -2.36
C SER A 146 -15.80 -25.85 -3.79
N GLY A 147 -14.56 -25.34 -3.98
CA GLY A 147 -13.97 -25.17 -5.31
C GLY A 147 -14.58 -24.03 -6.14
N LYS A 148 -15.45 -23.21 -5.55
CA LYS A 148 -16.15 -22.10 -6.24
C LYS A 148 -15.37 -20.78 -6.25
N LEU A 149 -14.21 -20.75 -5.60
CA LEU A 149 -13.41 -19.54 -5.53
C LEU A 149 -12.52 -19.41 -6.77
N HIS A 150 -12.55 -18.24 -7.40
CA HIS A 150 -11.65 -17.93 -8.50
C HIS A 150 -10.18 -17.96 -8.04
N LYS A 151 -9.25 -17.82 -8.97
CA LYS A 151 -7.82 -17.79 -8.68
C LYS A 151 -7.45 -16.50 -7.93
N ILE A 152 -7.10 -16.64 -6.65
CA ILE A 152 -6.77 -15.52 -5.77
C ILE A 152 -5.28 -15.45 -5.49
N SER A 153 -4.73 -14.24 -5.51
CA SER A 153 -3.33 -14.02 -5.16
C SER A 153 -3.04 -12.58 -4.73
N PRO A 154 -2.18 -12.34 -3.72
CA PRO A 154 -1.70 -11.01 -3.35
C PRO A 154 -0.52 -10.53 -4.22
N LYS A 155 -0.16 -11.26 -5.28
CA LYS A 155 1.07 -11.04 -6.05
C LYS A 155 1.08 -9.79 -6.91
N CYS A 156 -0.09 -9.18 -7.21
CA CYS A 156 -0.13 -7.92 -7.94
C CYS A 156 0.77 -6.85 -7.28
N CYS A 157 0.68 -6.65 -5.97
CA CYS A 157 1.55 -5.71 -5.26
C CYS A 157 3.05 -6.07 -5.36
N LYS A 158 3.37 -7.36 -5.49
CA LYS A 158 4.76 -7.79 -5.68
C LYS A 158 5.29 -7.32 -7.03
N TYR A 159 4.59 -7.67 -8.12
CA TYR A 159 5.05 -7.43 -9.48
C TYR A 159 4.88 -5.97 -9.91
N LEU A 160 3.80 -5.31 -9.49
CA LEU A 160 3.54 -3.93 -9.87
C LEU A 160 4.35 -2.89 -9.07
N LYS A 161 4.68 -3.17 -7.79
CA LYS A 161 5.32 -2.19 -6.90
C LYS A 161 6.68 -2.64 -6.37
N LYS A 162 6.76 -3.84 -5.77
CA LYS A 162 7.96 -4.24 -5.03
C LYS A 162 9.11 -4.67 -5.93
N GLU A 163 8.85 -5.36 -7.03
CA GLU A 163 9.92 -5.82 -7.93
C GLU A 163 10.61 -4.67 -8.68
N PRO A 164 9.88 -3.71 -9.30
CA PRO A 164 10.52 -2.55 -9.90
C PRO A 164 11.42 -1.78 -8.93
N ALA A 165 10.92 -1.53 -7.70
CA ALA A 165 11.71 -0.87 -6.67
C ALA A 165 12.98 -1.66 -6.29
N LYS A 166 12.86 -2.98 -6.07
CA LYS A 166 14.00 -3.83 -5.74
C LYS A 166 15.03 -3.91 -6.87
N LYS A 167 14.56 -3.93 -8.12
CA LYS A 167 15.44 -3.91 -9.29
C LYS A 167 16.23 -2.60 -9.31
N TYR A 168 15.55 -1.48 -9.14
CA TYR A 168 16.19 -0.17 -9.07
C TYR A 168 17.20 -0.07 -7.91
N GLU A 169 16.82 -0.52 -6.69
CA GLU A 169 17.72 -0.57 -5.54
C GLU A 169 19.00 -1.38 -5.83
N LYS A 170 18.86 -2.52 -6.52
CA LYS A 170 19.99 -3.37 -6.88
C LYS A 170 20.90 -2.73 -7.93
N GLU A 171 20.32 -2.06 -8.92
CA GLU A 171 21.06 -1.46 -10.05
C GLU A 171 21.74 -0.14 -9.65
N SER A 172 21.08 0.67 -8.83
CA SER A 172 21.59 1.96 -8.39
C SER A 172 22.46 1.90 -7.14
N GLY A 173 22.33 0.85 -6.33
CA GLY A 173 22.94 0.78 -5.00
C GLY A 173 22.28 1.65 -3.93
N LEU A 174 21.27 2.44 -4.31
CA LEU A 174 20.57 3.37 -3.41
C LEU A 174 19.59 2.65 -2.49
N LYS A 175 19.33 3.25 -1.33
CA LYS A 175 18.36 2.79 -0.34
C LYS A 175 17.09 3.66 -0.38
N ALA A 176 15.93 3.06 -0.15
CA ALA A 176 14.67 3.80 -0.19
C ALA A 176 14.43 4.63 1.08
N ILE A 177 13.97 5.87 0.89
CA ILE A 177 13.22 6.65 1.88
C ILE A 177 11.74 6.33 1.66
N LEU A 178 11.05 5.93 2.72
CA LEU A 178 9.66 5.49 2.66
C LEU A 178 8.76 6.39 3.50
N GLY A 179 7.69 6.91 2.90
CA GLY A 179 6.61 7.59 3.61
C GLY A 179 5.66 6.58 4.25
N VAL A 180 6.12 5.93 5.32
CA VAL A 180 5.30 4.97 6.09
C VAL A 180 5.14 5.43 7.52
N ARG A 181 3.92 5.31 8.06
CA ARG A 181 3.57 5.75 9.41
C ARG A 181 3.10 4.59 10.27
N GLY A 182 3.48 4.60 11.55
CA GLY A 182 2.99 3.63 12.54
C GLY A 182 1.49 3.78 12.82
N SER A 183 0.94 5.00 12.71
CA SER A 183 -0.49 5.32 12.88
C SER A 183 -1.41 4.60 11.90
N GLU A 184 -0.93 4.18 10.73
CA GLU A 184 -1.73 3.54 9.70
C GLU A 184 -2.33 2.17 10.08
N GLY A 185 -1.95 1.58 11.17
CA GLY A 185 -2.52 0.35 11.70
C GLY A 185 -1.56 -0.50 12.53
N ALA A 186 -2.13 -1.44 13.28
CA ALA A 186 -1.40 -2.25 14.26
C ALA A 186 -0.19 -3.00 13.68
N MET A 187 -0.30 -3.55 12.46
CA MET A 187 0.82 -4.22 11.79
C MET A 187 1.96 -3.26 11.45
N ARG A 188 1.64 -2.04 10.99
CA ARG A 188 2.67 -1.04 10.70
C ARG A 188 3.30 -0.52 11.98
N ARG A 189 2.52 -0.28 13.02
CA ARG A 189 3.02 0.11 14.34
C ARG A 189 4.03 -0.89 14.91
N SER A 190 3.80 -2.19 14.75
CA SER A 190 4.74 -3.22 15.20
C SER A 190 5.96 -3.37 14.29
N GLN A 191 5.85 -3.01 13.02
CA GLN A 191 6.90 -3.19 12.02
C GLN A 191 7.84 -1.98 11.90
N TYR A 192 7.29 -0.77 12.06
CA TYR A 192 8.03 0.49 11.93
C TYR A 192 8.08 1.18 13.30
N THR A 193 9.16 0.95 14.03
CA THR A 193 9.37 1.45 15.40
C THR A 193 10.55 2.41 15.50
N SER A 194 11.19 2.73 14.38
CA SER A 194 12.34 3.63 14.31
C SER A 194 12.51 4.21 12.90
N CYS A 195 13.41 5.18 12.75
CA CYS A 195 13.74 5.78 11.47
C CYS A 195 14.37 4.82 10.45
N PHE A 196 14.79 3.63 10.86
CA PHE A 196 15.45 2.68 9.96
C PHE A 196 14.82 1.30 10.07
N THR A 197 14.61 0.66 8.94
CA THR A 197 14.28 -0.77 8.87
C THR A 197 15.53 -1.62 9.02
N LYS A 198 15.37 -2.94 9.25
CA LYS A 198 16.48 -3.91 9.27
C LYS A 198 17.30 -3.88 7.98
N ASP A 199 16.67 -3.60 6.84
CA ASP A 199 17.30 -3.49 5.52
C ASP A 199 17.86 -2.08 5.26
N LYS A 200 18.03 -1.26 6.31
CA LYS A 200 18.58 0.10 6.25
C LYS A 200 17.79 1.08 5.36
N LYS A 201 16.50 0.82 5.10
CA LYS A 201 15.60 1.80 4.48
C LYS A 201 15.27 2.86 5.52
N PHE A 202 15.18 4.11 5.08
CA PHE A 202 14.89 5.23 5.95
C PHE A 202 13.38 5.50 5.99
N THR A 203 12.82 5.55 7.19
CA THR A 203 11.38 5.70 7.45
C THR A 203 11.13 6.88 8.41
N PRO A 204 11.41 8.12 7.96
CA PRO A 204 11.43 9.28 8.86
C PRO A 204 10.06 9.66 9.43
N LEU A 205 8.97 9.23 8.80
CA LEU A 205 7.59 9.51 9.23
C LEU A 205 6.98 8.43 10.15
N TRP A 206 7.79 7.50 10.66
CA TRP A 206 7.28 6.35 11.43
C TRP A 206 6.42 6.76 12.64
N ASP A 207 6.70 7.91 13.24
CA ASP A 207 6.05 8.47 14.42
C ASP A 207 5.03 9.60 14.11
N LEU A 208 4.85 9.96 12.83
CA LEU A 208 3.91 10.99 12.41
C LEU A 208 2.47 10.55 12.68
N THR A 209 1.71 11.42 13.37
CA THR A 209 0.26 11.23 13.58
C THR A 209 -0.56 11.94 12.49
N ASP A 210 -1.83 11.54 12.35
CA ASP A 210 -2.73 12.15 11.38
C ASP A 210 -2.98 13.63 11.67
N GLU A 211 -3.05 14.01 12.97
CA GLU A 211 -3.25 15.38 13.41
C GLU A 211 -2.09 16.29 13.02
N ILE A 212 -0.85 15.83 13.23
CA ILE A 212 0.35 16.61 12.88
C ILE A 212 0.47 16.71 11.35
N GLU A 213 0.21 15.62 10.63
CA GLU A 213 0.24 15.63 9.17
C GLU A 213 -0.77 16.63 8.60
N ASN A 214 -2.01 16.62 9.08
CA ASN A 214 -3.06 17.55 8.63
C ASN A 214 -2.67 18.99 8.95
N ALA A 215 -2.14 19.27 10.15
CA ALA A 215 -1.68 20.60 10.52
C ALA A 215 -0.53 21.10 9.61
N ILE A 216 0.38 20.22 9.17
CA ILE A 216 1.44 20.61 8.21
C ILE A 216 0.82 20.94 6.85
N TYR A 217 -0.07 20.09 6.34
CA TYR A 217 -0.73 20.32 5.05
C TYR A 217 -1.50 21.64 5.02
N GLU A 218 -2.26 21.93 6.07
CA GLU A 218 -3.04 23.16 6.21
C GLU A 218 -2.13 24.40 6.35
N LYS A 219 -1.18 24.37 7.28
CA LYS A 219 -0.31 25.52 7.56
C LYS A 219 0.53 25.94 6.36
N TYR A 220 1.07 24.97 5.63
CA TYR A 220 1.96 25.23 4.49
C TYR A 220 1.24 25.18 3.14
N ASN A 221 -0.08 25.08 3.16
CA ASN A 221 -0.94 25.05 1.97
C ASN A 221 -0.45 24.04 0.92
N ILE A 222 -0.08 22.83 1.39
CA ILE A 222 0.39 21.76 0.50
C ILE A 222 -0.81 21.17 -0.21
N GLU A 223 -0.80 21.20 -1.54
CA GLU A 223 -1.91 20.72 -2.36
C GLU A 223 -2.13 19.21 -2.21
N LEU A 224 -3.38 18.80 -1.97
CA LEU A 224 -3.82 17.41 -1.98
C LEU A 224 -4.64 17.13 -3.24
N PRO A 225 -4.48 15.94 -3.87
CA PRO A 225 -5.38 15.49 -4.92
C PRO A 225 -6.83 15.42 -4.42
N LYS A 226 -7.79 15.78 -5.28
CA LYS A 226 -9.22 15.76 -4.95
C LYS A 226 -9.74 14.40 -4.51
N VAL A 227 -9.09 13.32 -4.97
CA VAL A 227 -9.44 11.97 -4.53
C VAL A 227 -9.42 11.81 -3.01
N TYR A 228 -8.63 12.62 -2.27
CA TYR A 228 -8.60 12.61 -0.80
C TYR A 228 -9.81 13.27 -0.13
N GLU A 229 -10.66 13.97 -0.87
CA GLU A 229 -11.96 14.45 -0.37
C GLU A 229 -12.95 13.28 -0.14
N HIS A 230 -12.68 12.13 -0.79
CA HIS A 230 -13.59 10.99 -0.82
C HIS A 230 -13.00 9.72 -0.20
N ILE A 231 -11.68 9.57 -0.21
CA ILE A 231 -10.98 8.41 0.36
C ILE A 231 -9.80 8.86 1.24
N GLU A 232 -9.67 8.27 2.40
CA GLU A 232 -8.57 8.60 3.33
C GLU A 232 -7.19 8.20 2.81
N ARG A 233 -7.14 7.18 1.94
CA ARG A 233 -5.88 6.60 1.47
C ARG A 233 -5.98 6.12 0.04
N THR A 234 -5.06 6.55 -0.78
CA THR A 234 -4.92 6.07 -2.15
C THR A 234 -4.21 4.72 -2.21
N GLY A 235 -4.69 3.89 -3.12
CA GLY A 235 -4.10 2.60 -3.47
C GLY A 235 -4.09 2.41 -4.97
N CYS A 236 -4.26 1.17 -5.43
CA CYS A 236 -4.69 0.91 -6.80
C CYS A 236 -6.20 1.19 -6.87
N MET A 237 -6.66 1.81 -7.96
CA MET A 237 -8.09 2.10 -8.21
C MET A 237 -8.95 0.86 -7.96
N GLY A 238 -10.00 0.99 -7.15
CA GLY A 238 -10.96 -0.06 -6.86
C GLY A 238 -10.38 -1.36 -6.28
N CYS A 239 -9.19 -1.31 -5.68
CA CYS A 239 -8.55 -2.52 -5.15
C CYS A 239 -9.40 -3.18 -4.06
N PRO A 240 -9.77 -4.49 -4.16
CA PRO A 240 -10.57 -5.19 -3.15
C PRO A 240 -10.03 -5.08 -1.72
N TYR A 241 -8.72 -4.88 -1.55
CA TYR A 241 -8.13 -4.66 -0.22
C TYR A 241 -8.52 -3.31 0.41
N GLY A 242 -9.01 -2.37 -0.39
CA GLY A 242 -9.57 -1.10 0.08
C GLY A 242 -10.96 -1.24 0.69
N HIS A 243 -11.75 -2.21 0.24
CA HIS A 243 -13.16 -2.39 0.59
C HIS A 243 -13.48 -2.38 2.10
N TYR A 244 -12.56 -2.85 2.93
CA TYR A 244 -12.72 -2.83 4.39
C TYR A 244 -12.30 -1.52 5.05
N LYS A 245 -11.83 -0.53 4.28
CA LYS A 245 -11.35 0.76 4.78
C LYS A 245 -12.19 1.93 4.31
N HIS A 246 -12.70 1.84 3.11
CA HIS A 246 -13.56 2.84 2.48
C HIS A 246 -14.59 2.16 1.58
N ASP A 247 -15.58 2.93 1.17
CA ASP A 247 -16.62 2.50 0.26
C ASP A 247 -16.06 2.42 -1.17
N THR A 248 -15.82 1.20 -1.65
CA THR A 248 -15.28 0.97 -3.00
C THR A 248 -16.24 1.43 -4.10
N GLU A 249 -17.56 1.35 -3.89
CA GLU A 249 -18.55 1.81 -4.89
C GLU A 249 -18.44 3.34 -5.08
N LYS A 250 -18.29 4.09 -3.98
CA LYS A 250 -18.01 5.53 -4.05
C LYS A 250 -16.68 5.84 -4.74
N GLU A 251 -15.63 5.08 -4.44
CA GLU A 251 -14.35 5.22 -5.14
C GLU A 251 -14.50 5.00 -6.65
N LEU A 252 -15.24 3.95 -7.06
CA LEU A 252 -15.50 3.66 -8.47
C LEU A 252 -16.30 4.77 -9.17
N ALA A 253 -17.17 5.46 -8.46
CA ALA A 253 -17.94 6.59 -8.99
C ALA A 253 -17.09 7.82 -9.34
N LEU A 254 -15.87 7.94 -8.77
CA LEU A 254 -14.91 9.00 -9.11
C LEU A 254 -14.15 8.74 -10.41
N LEU A 255 -14.19 7.51 -10.91
CA LEU A 255 -13.46 7.11 -12.11
C LEU A 255 -14.29 7.46 -13.36
N ASN A 256 -13.61 7.86 -14.44
CA ASN A 256 -14.27 7.96 -15.72
C ASN A 256 -14.69 6.57 -16.24
N GLU A 257 -15.54 6.54 -17.27
CA GLU A 257 -16.11 5.30 -17.80
C GLU A 257 -15.05 4.27 -18.20
N ALA A 258 -14.01 4.69 -18.92
CA ALA A 258 -12.94 3.79 -19.36
C ALA A 258 -12.15 3.20 -18.20
N GLN A 259 -11.84 4.00 -17.17
CA GLN A 259 -11.15 3.55 -15.96
C GLN A 259 -12.02 2.61 -15.14
N ARG A 260 -13.30 2.94 -14.96
CA ARG A 260 -14.27 2.09 -14.26
C ARG A 260 -14.42 0.76 -14.97
N HIS A 261 -14.63 0.76 -16.28
CA HIS A 261 -14.70 -0.45 -17.08
C HIS A 261 -13.44 -1.32 -16.93
N PHE A 262 -12.26 -0.70 -17.01
CA PHE A 262 -10.98 -1.40 -16.82
C PHE A 262 -10.90 -2.07 -15.44
N VAL A 263 -11.20 -1.33 -14.37
CA VAL A 263 -11.10 -1.82 -12.98
C VAL A 263 -12.15 -2.90 -12.70
N CYS A 264 -13.40 -2.70 -13.16
CA CYS A 264 -14.48 -3.68 -13.00
C CYS A 264 -14.20 -4.98 -13.77
N SER A 265 -13.64 -4.88 -14.97
CA SER A 265 -13.19 -6.05 -15.74
C SER A 265 -12.02 -6.77 -15.07
N TYR A 266 -11.08 -6.01 -14.50
CA TYR A 266 -9.91 -6.58 -13.84
C TYR A 266 -10.28 -7.32 -12.55
N PHE A 267 -11.14 -6.75 -11.68
CA PHE A 267 -11.53 -7.31 -10.39
C PHE A 267 -12.88 -8.02 -10.39
N LYS A 268 -13.48 -8.27 -11.54
CA LYS A 268 -14.85 -8.80 -11.70
C LYS A 268 -15.17 -9.90 -10.70
N GLU A 269 -14.40 -10.98 -10.70
CA GLU A 269 -14.66 -12.16 -9.88
C GLU A 269 -14.53 -11.85 -8.37
N SER A 270 -13.64 -10.95 -8.00
CA SER A 270 -13.51 -10.53 -6.60
C SER A 270 -14.65 -9.62 -6.17
N TYR A 271 -15.14 -8.75 -7.05
CA TYR A 271 -16.31 -7.90 -6.79
C TYR A 271 -17.57 -8.72 -6.61
N GLU A 272 -17.79 -9.74 -7.43
CA GLU A 272 -18.89 -10.70 -7.27
C GLU A 272 -18.83 -11.39 -5.89
N VAL A 273 -17.65 -11.84 -5.48
CA VAL A 273 -17.45 -12.44 -4.15
C VAL A 273 -17.71 -11.45 -3.03
N LEU A 274 -17.30 -10.20 -3.16
CA LEU A 274 -17.43 -9.17 -2.11
C LEU A 274 -18.79 -8.45 -2.14
N ASN A 275 -19.63 -8.70 -3.15
CA ASN A 275 -20.88 -7.99 -3.45
C ASN A 275 -20.65 -6.48 -3.69
N ILE A 276 -19.57 -6.12 -4.36
CA ILE A 276 -19.28 -4.75 -4.78
C ILE A 276 -19.95 -4.53 -6.14
N LYS A 277 -20.80 -3.52 -6.24
CA LYS A 277 -21.45 -3.12 -7.49
C LYS A 277 -20.52 -2.20 -8.27
N GLY A 278 -20.09 -2.62 -9.44
CA GLY A 278 -19.19 -1.87 -10.31
C GLY A 278 -19.91 -0.97 -11.32
N GLU A 279 -21.24 -1.04 -11.38
CA GLU A 279 -22.08 -0.30 -12.33
C GLU A 279 -22.85 0.82 -11.65
#